data_08092d0967bd3a4310c896871ecb9c5d
#
_entry.id   08092d0967bd3a4310c896871ecb9c5d
#
_cell.length_a   1.000
_cell.length_b   1.000
_cell.length_c   1.000
_cell.angle_alpha   90.00
_cell.angle_beta   90.00
_cell.angle_gamma   90.00
#
_symmetry.space_group_name_H-M   'P 1'
#
loop_
_entity.id
_entity.type
_entity.pdbx_description
1 polymer ?
#
loop_
_entity_poly.entity_id
_entity_poly.type
_entity_poly.pdbx_seq_one_letter_code
_entity_poly.pdbx_strand_id
1 'polypeptide(L)'
;MITAIIVNYNSGALLTACVTSLLASPGPLKIVVSDNASTDDSIERLLAFHGDDERLMIVRNGANLGFSGGCNKGRPYVSGEYVLFINPDCVVRPDAIERMRTLMESHPEAGMAGCLIRNVDGSEQVGCRRYVPTPWRSLVRVLRLDRLFPGDLRFRTFNMAGTPLPSRPVQIEALSGAFMFVRRSALAQVGPLDEHYFLHCEDLDWCMRFRQAGYTILFVPDVAITHLKGGSQASPLFVEWHKHKGMARFYQQFFRHEYPWILMLLVILAVWARLFLMSPYLFLRREQGIHPDMR
;
A
#
# COMPACT_ATOMS: atom_id res chain seq x y z
N MET A 1 19.54 -12.27 1.82
CA MET A 1 18.27 -12.93 1.47
C MET A 1 17.11 -11.97 1.74
N ILE A 2 16.10 -11.98 0.88
CA ILE A 2 14.89 -11.16 0.96
C ILE A 2 13.68 -12.09 1.04
N THR A 3 12.66 -11.71 1.81
CA THR A 3 11.36 -12.40 1.80
C THR A 3 10.30 -11.48 1.23
N ALA A 4 9.64 -11.89 0.14
CA ALA A 4 8.46 -11.20 -0.38
C ALA A 4 7.20 -11.82 0.25
N ILE A 5 6.30 -10.98 0.78
CA ILE A 5 4.99 -11.37 1.30
C ILE A 5 3.92 -10.81 0.37
N ILE A 6 3.08 -11.67 -0.16
CA ILE A 6 1.97 -11.34 -1.05
C ILE A 6 0.68 -11.78 -0.37
N VAL A 7 -0.26 -10.86 -0.18
CA VAL A 7 -1.61 -11.22 0.31
C VAL A 7 -2.50 -11.51 -0.88
N ASN A 8 -2.98 -12.73 -0.98
CA ASN A 8 -3.90 -13.16 -2.03
C ASN A 8 -5.34 -13.18 -1.51
N TYR A 9 -6.25 -12.59 -2.26
CA TYR A 9 -7.70 -12.78 -2.12
C TYR A 9 -8.39 -12.61 -3.47
N ASN A 10 -8.71 -13.73 -4.12
CA ASN A 10 -9.38 -13.79 -5.41
C ASN A 10 -8.69 -12.96 -6.50
N SER A 11 -7.36 -13.10 -6.64
CA SER A 11 -6.56 -12.29 -7.57
C SER A 11 -6.42 -12.92 -8.97
N GLY A 12 -6.99 -14.10 -9.19
CA GLY A 12 -6.96 -14.78 -10.48
C GLY A 12 -5.55 -14.96 -11.04
N ALA A 13 -5.38 -14.68 -12.32
CA ALA A 13 -4.10 -14.80 -13.01
C ALA A 13 -3.06 -13.74 -12.58
N LEU A 14 -3.48 -12.66 -11.91
CA LEU A 14 -2.57 -11.59 -11.48
C LEU A 14 -1.57 -12.08 -10.45
N LEU A 15 -1.99 -12.96 -9.54
CA LEU A 15 -1.09 -13.60 -8.58
C LEU A 15 0.06 -14.34 -9.27
N THR A 16 -0.25 -15.15 -10.28
CA THR A 16 0.77 -15.89 -11.05
C THR A 16 1.72 -14.92 -11.75
N ALA A 17 1.22 -13.85 -12.37
CA ALA A 17 2.05 -12.84 -13.03
C ALA A 17 3.00 -12.14 -12.03
N CYS A 18 2.50 -11.78 -10.84
CA CYS A 18 3.29 -11.18 -9.77
C CYS A 18 4.42 -12.12 -9.34
N VAL A 19 4.09 -13.36 -8.98
CA VAL A 19 5.07 -14.38 -8.52
C VAL A 19 6.09 -14.68 -9.62
N THR A 20 5.66 -14.86 -10.87
CA THR A 20 6.58 -15.06 -12.01
C THR A 20 7.58 -13.92 -12.14
N SER A 21 7.11 -12.67 -12.01
CA SER A 21 7.98 -11.51 -12.10
C SER A 21 9.01 -11.43 -10.96
N LEU A 22 8.62 -11.85 -9.75
CA LEU A 22 9.51 -11.94 -8.59
C LEU A 22 10.54 -13.07 -8.76
N LEU A 23 10.11 -14.24 -9.22
CA LEU A 23 10.98 -15.39 -9.44
C LEU A 23 12.03 -15.14 -10.54
N ALA A 24 11.77 -14.22 -11.46
CA ALA A 24 12.72 -13.75 -12.45
C ALA A 24 13.82 -12.84 -11.88
N SER A 25 13.68 -12.37 -10.63
CA SER A 25 14.69 -11.53 -9.98
C SER A 25 15.91 -12.37 -9.60
N PRO A 26 17.13 -11.90 -9.87
CA PRO A 26 18.35 -12.58 -9.44
C PRO A 26 18.51 -12.49 -7.91
N GLY A 27 19.22 -13.48 -7.35
CA GLY A 27 19.60 -13.50 -5.94
C GLY A 27 18.63 -14.29 -5.04
N PRO A 28 18.98 -14.39 -3.76
CA PRO A 28 18.25 -15.22 -2.79
C PRO A 28 16.94 -14.55 -2.37
N LEU A 29 15.85 -14.94 -2.99
CA LEU A 29 14.48 -14.48 -2.73
C LEU A 29 13.63 -15.66 -2.26
N LYS A 30 12.87 -15.46 -1.16
CA LYS A 30 11.79 -16.33 -0.72
C LYS A 30 10.46 -15.61 -0.95
N ILE A 31 9.45 -16.32 -1.42
CA ILE A 31 8.12 -15.77 -1.67
C ILE A 31 7.13 -16.48 -0.76
N VAL A 32 6.39 -15.71 0.02
CA VAL A 32 5.31 -16.19 0.90
C VAL A 32 4.00 -15.60 0.41
N VAL A 33 3.16 -16.45 -0.16
CA VAL A 33 1.78 -16.10 -0.53
C VAL A 33 0.88 -16.38 0.66
N SER A 34 0.34 -15.35 1.27
CA SER A 34 -0.63 -15.41 2.37
C SER A 34 -2.03 -15.36 1.78
N ASP A 35 -2.67 -16.53 1.66
CA ASP A 35 -3.97 -16.68 1.02
C ASP A 35 -5.11 -16.47 2.03
N ASN A 36 -5.89 -15.44 1.81
CA ASN A 36 -7.03 -15.02 2.64
C ASN A 36 -8.32 -15.78 2.31
N ALA A 37 -8.23 -17.11 2.16
CA ALA A 37 -9.34 -17.98 1.81
C ALA A 37 -9.97 -17.60 0.46
N SER A 38 -9.14 -17.50 -0.57
CA SER A 38 -9.61 -17.31 -1.95
C SER A 38 -10.52 -18.45 -2.39
N THR A 39 -11.54 -18.11 -3.17
CA THR A 39 -12.53 -19.03 -3.73
C THR A 39 -12.44 -19.13 -5.25
N ASP A 40 -11.53 -18.37 -5.84
CA ASP A 40 -11.18 -18.44 -7.26
C ASP A 40 -10.04 -19.46 -7.51
N ASP A 41 -9.61 -19.58 -8.77
CA ASP A 41 -8.55 -20.47 -9.18
C ASP A 41 -7.12 -19.88 -9.07
N SER A 42 -6.94 -18.77 -8.34
CA SER A 42 -5.65 -18.06 -8.25
C SER A 42 -4.53 -18.92 -7.69
N ILE A 43 -4.81 -19.72 -6.66
CA ILE A 43 -3.81 -20.61 -6.04
C ILE A 43 -3.54 -21.83 -6.92
N GLU A 44 -4.57 -22.44 -7.50
CA GLU A 44 -4.46 -23.58 -8.40
C GLU A 44 -3.62 -23.24 -9.63
N ARG A 45 -3.88 -22.06 -10.23
CA ARG A 45 -3.06 -21.53 -11.34
C ARG A 45 -1.62 -21.30 -10.92
N LEU A 46 -1.38 -20.66 -9.77
CA LEU A 46 -0.03 -20.44 -9.28
C LEU A 46 0.74 -21.75 -9.10
N LEU A 47 0.11 -22.75 -8.49
CA LEU A 47 0.72 -24.06 -8.27
C LEU A 47 0.96 -24.82 -9.58
N ALA A 48 0.10 -24.69 -10.56
CA ALA A 48 0.29 -25.31 -11.87
C ALA A 48 1.54 -24.77 -12.60
N PHE A 49 1.93 -23.52 -12.37
CA PHE A 49 3.09 -22.90 -13.02
C PHE A 49 4.37 -22.96 -12.17
N HIS A 50 4.26 -22.88 -10.84
CA HIS A 50 5.39 -22.68 -9.93
C HIS A 50 5.35 -23.57 -8.69
N GLY A 51 4.52 -24.62 -8.67
CA GLY A 51 4.35 -25.47 -7.48
C GLY A 51 5.63 -26.18 -7.02
N ASP A 52 6.57 -26.44 -7.93
CA ASP A 52 7.84 -27.10 -7.65
C ASP A 52 8.99 -26.12 -7.30
N ASP A 53 8.75 -24.80 -7.28
CA ASP A 53 9.78 -23.82 -6.95
C ASP A 53 9.96 -23.73 -5.42
N GLU A 54 11.11 -24.17 -4.92
CA GLU A 54 11.43 -24.21 -3.48
C GLU A 54 11.41 -22.83 -2.82
N ARG A 55 11.47 -21.74 -3.59
CA ARG A 55 11.38 -20.36 -3.09
C ARG A 55 9.95 -19.97 -2.75
N LEU A 56 8.94 -20.69 -3.25
CA LEU A 56 7.53 -20.40 -3.08
C LEU A 56 6.94 -21.14 -1.87
N MET A 57 6.25 -20.42 -1.00
CA MET A 57 5.49 -20.97 0.12
C MET A 57 4.08 -20.36 0.11
N ILE A 58 3.06 -21.21 0.33
CA ILE A 58 1.68 -20.77 0.47
C ILE A 58 1.23 -20.98 1.91
N VAL A 59 0.69 -19.92 2.52
CA VAL A 59 0.09 -19.90 3.85
C VAL A 59 -1.41 -19.68 3.70
N ARG A 60 -2.22 -20.68 4.02
CA ARG A 60 -3.69 -20.60 3.93
C ARG A 60 -4.26 -20.09 5.25
N ASN A 61 -4.92 -18.93 5.25
CA ASN A 61 -5.40 -18.26 6.46
C ASN A 61 -6.77 -18.76 6.95
N GLY A 62 -7.51 -19.49 6.13
CA GLY A 62 -8.83 -20.01 6.46
C GLY A 62 -9.96 -18.96 6.49
N ALA A 63 -9.64 -17.68 6.43
CA ALA A 63 -10.59 -16.56 6.37
C ALA A 63 -9.95 -15.35 5.69
N ASN A 64 -10.77 -14.41 5.21
CA ASN A 64 -10.29 -13.12 4.74
C ASN A 64 -9.98 -12.20 5.93
N LEU A 65 -8.70 -12.05 6.25
CA LEU A 65 -8.18 -11.25 7.36
C LEU A 65 -7.91 -9.78 6.98
N GLY A 66 -8.22 -9.39 5.74
CA GLY A 66 -7.80 -8.11 5.17
C GLY A 66 -6.31 -8.08 4.84
N PHE A 67 -5.84 -6.91 4.37
CA PHE A 67 -4.45 -6.77 3.94
C PHE A 67 -3.48 -6.87 5.13
N SER A 68 -3.73 -6.12 6.21
CA SER A 68 -2.86 -6.13 7.40
C SER A 68 -2.75 -7.52 8.02
N GLY A 69 -3.87 -8.20 8.24
CA GLY A 69 -3.88 -9.55 8.81
C GLY A 69 -3.17 -10.55 7.91
N GLY A 70 -3.40 -10.50 6.59
CA GLY A 70 -2.70 -11.33 5.62
C GLY A 70 -1.18 -11.11 5.64
N CYS A 71 -0.73 -9.86 5.65
CA CYS A 71 0.69 -9.53 5.78
C CYS A 71 1.30 -10.08 7.07
N ASN A 72 0.59 -9.93 8.19
CA ASN A 72 1.05 -10.40 9.49
C ASN A 72 1.14 -11.93 9.57
N LYS A 73 0.26 -12.66 8.88
CA LYS A 73 0.33 -14.13 8.76
C LYS A 73 1.57 -14.62 8.00
N GLY A 74 2.07 -13.81 7.06
CA GLY A 74 3.34 -14.10 6.37
C GLY A 74 4.59 -13.85 7.22
N ARG A 75 4.53 -12.99 8.24
CA ARG A 75 5.70 -12.58 9.05
C ARG A 75 6.49 -13.70 9.72
N PRO A 76 5.89 -14.76 10.30
CA PRO A 76 6.64 -15.85 10.92
C PRO A 76 7.60 -16.55 9.95
N TYR A 77 7.37 -16.44 8.66
CA TYR A 77 8.17 -17.09 7.62
C TYR A 77 9.27 -16.20 7.03
N VAL A 78 9.41 -14.97 7.56
CA VAL A 78 10.42 -14.02 7.12
C VAL A 78 11.81 -14.50 7.49
N SER A 79 12.67 -14.53 6.49
CA SER A 79 14.10 -14.80 6.63
C SER A 79 14.91 -13.75 5.86
N GLY A 80 16.16 -13.50 6.31
CA GLY A 80 17.02 -12.47 5.70
C GLY A 80 16.85 -11.09 6.33
N GLU A 81 17.44 -10.09 5.70
CA GLU A 81 17.57 -8.72 6.24
C GLU A 81 16.44 -7.79 5.80
N TYR A 82 15.76 -8.12 4.71
CA TYR A 82 14.70 -7.30 4.13
C TYR A 82 13.45 -8.11 3.88
N VAL A 83 12.32 -7.43 4.00
CA VAL A 83 10.99 -7.94 3.69
C VAL A 83 10.34 -7.02 2.67
N LEU A 84 9.85 -7.60 1.59
CA LEU A 84 9.03 -6.89 0.61
C LEU A 84 7.57 -7.25 0.85
N PHE A 85 6.72 -6.28 1.15
CA PHE A 85 5.28 -6.42 1.07
C PHE A 85 4.83 -5.90 -0.28
N ILE A 86 4.14 -6.74 -1.06
CA ILE A 86 3.75 -6.41 -2.43
C ILE A 86 2.35 -6.94 -2.74
N ASN A 87 1.57 -6.14 -3.48
CA ASN A 87 0.24 -6.56 -3.91
C ASN A 87 0.31 -7.65 -4.99
N PRO A 88 -0.68 -8.57 -5.04
CA PRO A 88 -0.72 -9.68 -5.99
C PRO A 88 -0.91 -9.26 -7.46
N ASP A 89 -1.27 -8.01 -7.71
CA ASP A 89 -1.46 -7.41 -9.03
C ASP A 89 -0.32 -6.45 -9.44
N CYS A 90 0.84 -6.58 -8.79
CA CYS A 90 2.07 -5.86 -9.14
C CYS A 90 3.03 -6.74 -9.94
N VAL A 91 3.61 -6.17 -10.99
CA VAL A 91 4.66 -6.81 -11.79
C VAL A 91 5.96 -6.02 -11.62
N VAL A 92 7.03 -6.72 -11.22
CA VAL A 92 8.35 -6.13 -10.99
C VAL A 92 9.30 -6.41 -12.15
N ARG A 93 10.26 -5.50 -12.38
CA ARG A 93 11.37 -5.79 -13.30
C ARG A 93 12.40 -6.68 -12.58
N PRO A 94 13.14 -7.52 -13.32
CA PRO A 94 14.11 -8.43 -12.70
C PRO A 94 15.16 -7.74 -11.83
N ASP A 95 15.60 -6.51 -12.20
CA ASP A 95 16.60 -5.73 -11.49
C ASP A 95 16.05 -4.98 -10.24
N ALA A 96 14.73 -4.89 -10.11
CA ALA A 96 14.10 -4.00 -9.12
C ALA A 96 14.45 -4.39 -7.67
N ILE A 97 14.37 -5.66 -7.34
CA ILE A 97 14.58 -6.15 -5.96
C ILE A 97 16.03 -5.92 -5.52
N GLU A 98 16.99 -6.21 -6.40
CA GLU A 98 18.41 -6.03 -6.11
C GLU A 98 18.79 -4.56 -5.98
N ARG A 99 18.22 -3.69 -6.82
CA ARG A 99 18.41 -2.24 -6.72
C ARG A 99 17.86 -1.67 -5.42
N MET A 100 16.68 -2.14 -4.99
CA MET A 100 16.10 -1.75 -3.70
C MET A 100 16.98 -2.20 -2.54
N ARG A 101 17.54 -3.43 -2.60
CA ARG A 101 18.47 -3.93 -1.59
C ARG A 101 19.72 -3.06 -1.48
N THR A 102 20.39 -2.83 -2.60
CA THR A 102 21.62 -2.00 -2.66
C THR A 102 21.37 -0.59 -2.13
N LEU A 103 20.22 0.00 -2.49
CA LEU A 103 19.84 1.30 -1.96
C LEU A 103 19.68 1.27 -0.43
N MET A 104 18.96 0.31 0.09
CA MET A 104 18.72 0.22 1.54
C MET A 104 20.03 -0.04 2.31
N GLU A 105 20.98 -0.75 1.72
CA GLU A 105 22.31 -0.95 2.32
C GLU A 105 23.08 0.37 2.42
N SER A 106 22.96 1.25 1.43
CA SER A 106 23.61 2.57 1.45
C SER A 106 22.88 3.62 2.32
N HIS A 107 21.69 3.29 2.86
CA HIS A 107 20.87 4.17 3.69
C HIS A 107 20.47 3.45 4.99
N PRO A 108 21.39 3.30 5.96
CA PRO A 108 21.12 2.56 7.21
C PRO A 108 20.01 3.21 8.07
N GLU A 109 19.78 4.51 7.94
CA GLU A 109 18.70 5.26 8.59
C GLU A 109 17.32 4.94 8.01
N ALA A 110 17.26 4.34 6.81
CA ALA A 110 16.00 4.00 6.17
C ALA A 110 15.43 2.70 6.74
N GLY A 111 14.25 2.79 7.32
CA GLY A 111 13.49 1.61 7.78
C GLY A 111 12.62 1.02 6.67
N MET A 112 12.20 1.84 5.72
CA MET A 112 11.30 1.46 4.63
C MET A 112 11.64 2.24 3.35
N ALA A 113 11.49 1.60 2.20
CA ALA A 113 11.57 2.25 0.90
C ALA A 113 10.44 1.78 -0.02
N GLY A 114 9.96 2.69 -0.86
CA GLY A 114 9.04 2.41 -1.95
C GLY A 114 9.61 2.86 -3.28
N CYS A 115 9.06 2.36 -4.37
CA CYS A 115 9.49 2.65 -5.73
C CYS A 115 8.42 3.40 -6.52
N LEU A 116 8.71 3.77 -7.76
CA LEU A 116 7.74 4.35 -8.68
C LEU A 116 6.73 3.29 -9.09
N ILE A 117 5.47 3.48 -8.71
CA ILE A 117 4.36 2.63 -9.12
C ILE A 117 3.70 3.24 -10.34
N ARG A 118 3.64 2.50 -11.43
CA ARG A 118 3.02 2.92 -12.70
C ARG A 118 1.68 2.22 -12.91
N ASN A 119 0.74 2.95 -13.46
CA ASN A 119 -0.44 2.38 -14.07
C ASN A 119 -0.07 1.67 -15.40
N VAL A 120 -0.99 0.91 -15.98
CA VAL A 120 -0.79 0.22 -17.27
C VAL A 120 -0.47 1.18 -18.41
N ASP A 121 -1.00 2.40 -18.37
CA ASP A 121 -0.71 3.47 -19.34
C ASP A 121 0.67 4.15 -19.14
N GLY A 122 1.46 3.70 -18.15
CA GLY A 122 2.78 4.23 -17.83
C GLY A 122 2.78 5.48 -16.94
N SER A 123 1.63 6.06 -16.62
CA SER A 123 1.51 7.20 -15.71
C SER A 123 1.85 6.81 -14.26
N GLU A 124 2.30 7.79 -13.45
CA GLU A 124 2.49 7.58 -12.00
C GLU A 124 1.14 7.32 -11.34
N GLN A 125 1.06 6.24 -10.55
CA GLN A 125 -0.14 5.92 -9.80
C GLN A 125 -0.37 6.93 -8.67
N VAL A 126 -1.60 7.43 -8.58
CA VAL A 126 -2.04 8.28 -7.46
C VAL A 126 -1.86 7.55 -6.13
N GLY A 127 -1.16 8.18 -5.18
CA GLY A 127 -0.85 7.58 -3.89
C GLY A 127 0.48 6.81 -3.83
N CYS A 128 1.24 6.72 -4.93
CA CYS A 128 2.56 6.12 -4.96
C CYS A 128 3.48 6.75 -3.91
N ARG A 129 3.54 8.08 -3.89
CA ARG A 129 4.26 8.90 -2.92
C ARG A 129 3.33 9.98 -2.35
N ARG A 130 3.36 10.16 -1.04
CA ARG A 130 2.40 11.03 -0.35
C ARG A 130 3.06 11.81 0.78
N TYR A 131 2.53 12.98 1.05
CA TYR A 131 2.58 13.56 2.38
C TYR A 131 1.55 12.87 3.29
N VAL A 132 1.76 12.92 4.59
CA VAL A 132 0.76 12.47 5.56
C VAL A 132 -0.52 13.28 5.35
N PRO A 133 -1.68 12.63 5.22
CA PRO A 133 -2.98 13.31 5.09
C PRO A 133 -3.41 13.88 6.45
N THR A 134 -2.80 15.01 6.86
CA THR A 134 -3.25 15.74 8.06
C THR A 134 -4.70 16.21 7.87
N PRO A 135 -5.45 16.52 8.95
CA PRO A 135 -6.78 17.11 8.85
C PRO A 135 -6.80 18.35 7.92
N TRP A 136 -5.80 19.22 8.01
CA TRP A 136 -5.67 20.40 7.15
C TRP A 136 -5.46 20.02 5.67
N ARG A 137 -4.49 19.17 5.35
CA ARG A 137 -4.23 18.74 3.97
C ARG A 137 -5.43 18.03 3.34
N SER A 138 -6.21 17.32 4.15
CA SER A 138 -7.45 16.67 3.69
C SER A 138 -8.54 17.69 3.41
N LEU A 139 -8.69 18.72 4.25
CA LEU A 139 -9.61 19.83 4.02
C LEU A 139 -9.24 20.58 2.73
N VAL A 140 -7.95 20.92 2.56
CA VAL A 140 -7.42 21.55 1.32
C VAL A 140 -7.85 20.75 0.08
N ARG A 141 -7.69 19.43 0.11
CA ARG A 141 -8.08 18.56 -1.01
C ARG A 141 -9.59 18.54 -1.25
N VAL A 142 -10.39 18.42 -0.19
CA VAL A 142 -11.87 18.38 -0.30
C VAL A 142 -12.42 19.70 -0.86
N LEU A 143 -11.90 20.83 -0.37
CA LEU A 143 -12.30 22.16 -0.81
C LEU A 143 -11.57 22.64 -2.07
N ARG A 144 -10.64 21.84 -2.62
CA ARG A 144 -9.82 22.17 -3.79
C ARG A 144 -9.06 23.49 -3.65
N LEU A 145 -8.62 23.82 -2.42
CA LEU A 145 -7.90 25.06 -2.14
C LEU A 145 -6.54 25.12 -2.84
N ASP A 146 -5.93 23.98 -3.12
CA ASP A 146 -4.73 23.85 -3.95
C ASP A 146 -4.89 24.43 -5.36
N ARG A 147 -6.11 24.42 -5.90
CA ARG A 147 -6.43 25.01 -7.20
C ARG A 147 -6.70 26.50 -7.15
N LEU A 148 -7.19 27.00 -6.00
CA LEU A 148 -7.43 28.42 -5.77
C LEU A 148 -6.13 29.15 -5.43
N PHE A 149 -5.18 28.48 -4.81
CA PHE A 149 -3.89 29.03 -4.38
C PHE A 149 -2.72 28.19 -4.93
N PRO A 150 -2.53 28.14 -6.26
CA PRO A 150 -1.49 27.32 -6.88
C PRO A 150 -0.10 27.80 -6.45
N GLY A 151 0.75 26.83 -6.03
CA GLY A 151 2.12 27.12 -5.61
C GLY A 151 2.29 27.52 -4.13
N ASP A 152 1.22 27.84 -3.40
CA ASP A 152 1.30 28.11 -1.97
C ASP A 152 1.41 26.81 -1.15
N LEU A 153 2.53 26.65 -0.44
CA LEU A 153 2.83 25.45 0.35
C LEU A 153 1.80 25.18 1.46
N ARG A 154 1.09 26.20 1.95
CA ARG A 154 0.04 26.06 2.96
C ARG A 154 -1.17 25.29 2.45
N PHE A 155 -1.43 25.39 1.14
CA PHE A 155 -2.54 24.71 0.46
C PHE A 155 -2.09 23.49 -0.36
N ARG A 156 -0.94 22.90 0.02
CA ARG A 156 -0.47 21.67 -0.59
C ARG A 156 -1.33 20.48 -0.12
N THR A 157 -1.83 19.68 -1.07
CA THR A 157 -2.52 18.42 -0.77
C THR A 157 -1.53 17.35 -0.33
N PHE A 158 -2.04 16.22 0.15
CA PHE A 158 -1.18 15.09 0.53
C PHE A 158 -0.72 14.23 -0.67
N ASN A 159 -1.34 14.35 -1.84
CA ASN A 159 -0.94 13.59 -3.02
C ASN A 159 0.18 14.29 -3.77
N MET A 160 1.26 13.57 -4.07
CA MET A 160 2.40 14.09 -4.81
C MET A 160 2.38 13.68 -6.30
N ALA A 161 1.46 12.81 -6.73
CA ALA A 161 1.32 12.47 -8.14
C ALA A 161 1.02 13.74 -8.97
N GLY A 162 1.66 13.85 -10.13
CA GLY A 162 1.60 15.06 -10.97
C GLY A 162 2.64 16.13 -10.62
N THR A 163 3.40 16.01 -9.52
CA THR A 163 4.60 16.83 -9.31
C THR A 163 5.79 16.18 -10.00
N PRO A 164 6.83 16.94 -10.42
CA PRO A 164 8.01 16.38 -11.05
C PRO A 164 8.60 15.22 -10.24
N LEU A 165 9.00 14.15 -10.93
CA LEU A 165 9.70 13.05 -10.29
C LEU A 165 11.10 13.52 -9.88
N PRO A 166 11.55 13.19 -8.66
CA PRO A 166 12.93 13.49 -8.26
C PRO A 166 13.91 12.67 -9.12
N SER A 167 15.11 13.22 -9.36
CA SER A 167 16.17 12.54 -10.10
C SER A 167 16.99 11.53 -9.29
N ARG A 168 16.79 11.51 -7.97
CA ARG A 168 17.49 10.65 -7.01
C ARG A 168 16.52 10.22 -5.90
N PRO A 169 16.87 9.19 -5.12
CA PRO A 169 16.10 8.80 -3.95
C PRO A 169 15.89 9.98 -2.99
N VAL A 170 14.67 10.14 -2.48
CA VAL A 170 14.29 11.23 -1.57
C VAL A 170 13.47 10.69 -0.41
N GLN A 171 13.60 11.36 0.73
CA GLN A 171 12.75 11.09 1.87
C GLN A 171 11.33 11.59 1.61
N ILE A 172 10.34 10.77 1.94
CA ILE A 172 8.92 11.09 1.87
C ILE A 172 8.21 10.80 3.20
N GLU A 173 6.98 11.29 3.35
CA GLU A 173 6.22 11.08 4.58
C GLU A 173 5.45 9.76 4.59
N ALA A 174 4.95 9.32 3.43
CA ALA A 174 4.24 8.05 3.29
C ALA A 174 4.31 7.52 1.84
N LEU A 175 4.29 6.21 1.70
CA LEU A 175 4.26 5.49 0.43
C LEU A 175 3.04 4.59 0.33
N SER A 176 2.85 3.97 -0.82
CA SER A 176 1.74 3.06 -1.08
C SER A 176 2.01 1.67 -0.51
N GLY A 177 0.97 1.05 0.07
CA GLY A 177 1.00 -0.36 0.49
C GLY A 177 1.22 -1.36 -0.65
N ALA A 178 1.09 -0.95 -1.91
CA ALA A 178 1.28 -1.84 -3.05
C ALA A 178 2.72 -2.34 -3.21
N PHE A 179 3.72 -1.58 -2.69
CA PHE A 179 5.13 -2.00 -2.66
C PHE A 179 5.84 -1.34 -1.48
N MET A 180 6.15 -2.11 -0.45
CA MET A 180 6.88 -1.66 0.74
C MET A 180 8.09 -2.56 0.98
N PHE A 181 9.29 -2.04 0.72
CA PHE A 181 10.56 -2.73 0.97
C PHE A 181 11.09 -2.32 2.34
N VAL A 182 11.11 -3.25 3.30
CA VAL A 182 11.25 -2.96 4.73
C VAL A 182 12.49 -3.65 5.30
N ARG A 183 13.28 -2.92 6.08
CA ARG A 183 14.39 -3.48 6.86
C ARG A 183 13.83 -4.32 8.02
N ARG A 184 14.29 -5.59 8.14
CA ARG A 184 13.77 -6.51 9.18
C ARG A 184 14.03 -6.02 10.60
N SER A 185 15.16 -5.38 10.89
CA SER A 185 15.44 -4.79 12.20
C SER A 185 14.47 -3.66 12.53
N ALA A 186 14.14 -2.81 11.55
CA ALA A 186 13.14 -1.76 11.73
C ALA A 186 11.73 -2.34 11.90
N LEU A 187 11.38 -3.39 11.14
CA LEU A 187 10.13 -4.13 11.33
C LEU A 187 10.01 -4.73 12.75
N ALA A 188 11.10 -5.27 13.29
CA ALA A 188 11.12 -5.83 14.65
C ALA A 188 10.87 -4.75 15.72
N GLN A 189 11.38 -3.54 15.52
CA GLN A 189 11.22 -2.41 16.46
C GLN A 189 9.84 -1.76 16.33
N VAL A 190 9.35 -1.50 15.10
CA VAL A 190 8.08 -0.81 14.84
C VAL A 190 6.88 -1.73 15.07
N GLY A 191 7.07 -3.03 14.88
CA GLY A 191 6.02 -4.05 15.02
C GLY A 191 5.21 -4.28 13.73
N PRO A 192 4.17 -5.15 13.81
CA PRO A 192 3.33 -5.55 12.68
C PRO A 192 2.44 -4.41 12.16
N LEU A 193 1.79 -4.64 11.01
CA LEU A 193 0.67 -3.80 10.60
C LEU A 193 -0.47 -3.89 11.61
N ASP A 194 -1.20 -2.80 11.81
CA ASP A 194 -2.39 -2.78 12.69
C ASP A 194 -3.58 -3.44 11.98
N GLU A 195 -4.03 -4.58 12.48
CA GLU A 195 -5.12 -5.37 11.89
C GLU A 195 -6.52 -4.72 12.01
N HIS A 196 -6.65 -3.63 12.78
CA HIS A 196 -7.88 -2.84 12.77
C HIS A 196 -8.10 -2.12 11.44
N TYR A 197 -7.04 -1.96 10.62
CA TYR A 197 -7.14 -1.56 9.22
C TYR A 197 -7.29 -2.82 8.36
N PHE A 198 -8.53 -3.14 8.03
CA PHE A 198 -8.81 -4.29 7.16
C PHE A 198 -8.34 -4.05 5.73
N LEU A 199 -8.56 -2.84 5.22
CA LEU A 199 -8.21 -2.41 3.87
C LEU A 199 -8.09 -0.88 3.83
N HIS A 200 -7.00 -0.36 3.29
CA HIS A 200 -6.61 1.06 3.23
C HIS A 200 -6.25 1.69 4.59
N CYS A 201 -5.36 2.66 4.54
CA CYS A 201 -4.78 3.41 5.65
C CYS A 201 -3.81 2.63 6.54
N GLU A 202 -3.65 1.32 6.39
CA GLU A 202 -2.63 0.52 7.06
C GLU A 202 -1.21 0.97 6.70
N ASP A 203 -1.01 1.35 5.43
CA ASP A 203 0.24 1.89 4.92
C ASP A 203 0.56 3.26 5.54
N LEU A 204 -0.43 4.12 5.70
CA LEU A 204 -0.30 5.42 6.36
C LEU A 204 0.04 5.26 7.85
N ASP A 205 -0.69 4.38 8.55
CA ASP A 205 -0.42 4.04 9.94
C ASP A 205 1.02 3.56 10.12
N TRP A 206 1.43 2.62 9.28
CA TRP A 206 2.75 2.02 9.38
C TRP A 206 3.86 3.03 9.08
N CYS A 207 3.69 3.85 8.04
CA CYS A 207 4.61 4.95 7.74
C CYS A 207 4.74 5.93 8.93
N MET A 208 3.63 6.27 9.60
CA MET A 208 3.67 7.13 10.78
C MET A 208 4.47 6.47 11.92
N ARG A 209 4.25 5.19 12.20
CA ARG A 209 4.98 4.47 13.25
C ARG A 209 6.47 4.32 12.94
N PHE A 210 6.87 4.08 11.68
CA PHE A 210 8.27 4.09 11.27
C PHE A 210 8.93 5.45 11.55
N ARG A 211 8.26 6.54 11.18
CA ARG A 211 8.76 7.90 11.44
C ARG A 211 8.84 8.22 12.93
N GLN A 212 7.85 7.81 13.73
CA GLN A 212 7.86 7.97 15.19
C GLN A 212 9.00 7.16 15.86
N ALA A 213 9.38 6.04 15.28
CA ALA A 213 10.52 5.24 15.72
C ALA A 213 11.88 5.81 15.24
N GLY A 214 11.89 6.95 14.54
CA GLY A 214 13.12 7.62 14.09
C GLY A 214 13.65 7.15 12.73
N TYR A 215 12.95 6.25 12.04
CA TYR A 215 13.35 5.79 10.71
C TYR A 215 12.91 6.76 9.61
N THR A 216 13.74 6.86 8.57
CA THR A 216 13.36 7.53 7.33
C THR A 216 12.60 6.58 6.40
N ILE A 217 11.76 7.14 5.55
CA ILE A 217 11.05 6.44 4.47
C ILE A 217 11.53 7.02 3.16
N LEU A 218 12.06 6.17 2.27
CA LEU A 218 12.62 6.59 0.99
C LEU A 218 11.68 6.29 -0.18
N PHE A 219 11.61 7.21 -1.12
CA PHE A 219 11.05 6.99 -2.44
C PHE A 219 12.17 6.88 -3.47
N VAL A 220 12.15 5.81 -4.27
CA VAL A 220 13.18 5.45 -5.24
C VAL A 220 12.61 5.63 -6.65
N PRO A 221 12.87 6.76 -7.33
CA PRO A 221 12.21 7.11 -8.58
C PRO A 221 12.68 6.30 -9.78
N ASP A 222 13.88 5.78 -9.74
CA ASP A 222 14.54 5.03 -10.82
C ASP A 222 14.33 3.53 -10.75
N VAL A 223 13.65 3.02 -9.71
CA VAL A 223 13.06 1.69 -9.64
C VAL A 223 11.56 1.81 -9.89
N ALA A 224 11.02 1.07 -10.85
CA ALA A 224 9.62 1.14 -11.20
C ALA A 224 8.99 -0.25 -11.27
N ILE A 225 7.73 -0.34 -10.81
CA ILE A 225 6.85 -1.49 -10.96
C ILE A 225 5.58 -1.09 -11.69
N THR A 226 4.89 -2.07 -12.29
CA THR A 226 3.56 -1.85 -12.86
C THR A 226 2.51 -2.46 -11.95
N HIS A 227 1.51 -1.67 -11.57
CA HIS A 227 0.34 -2.12 -10.80
C HIS A 227 -0.85 -2.24 -11.73
N LEU A 228 -1.21 -3.48 -12.06
CA LEU A 228 -2.20 -3.78 -13.09
C LEU A 228 -3.61 -3.38 -12.67
N LYS A 229 -3.88 -3.31 -11.38
CA LYS A 229 -5.20 -3.08 -10.78
C LYS A 229 -6.27 -4.05 -11.28
N GLY A 230 -7.32 -4.24 -10.50
CA GLY A 230 -8.46 -5.07 -10.91
C GLY A 230 -8.49 -6.47 -10.30
N GLY A 231 -7.51 -6.81 -9.43
CA GLY A 231 -7.53 -8.08 -8.69
C GLY A 231 -8.61 -8.18 -7.61
N SER A 232 -9.18 -7.06 -7.16
CA SER A 232 -10.21 -7.07 -6.10
C SER A 232 -11.62 -7.01 -6.69
N GLN A 233 -12.43 -8.03 -6.43
CA GLN A 233 -13.87 -8.06 -6.74
C GLN A 233 -14.72 -7.41 -5.63
N ALA A 234 -14.10 -6.70 -4.67
CA ALA A 234 -14.81 -6.04 -3.59
C ALA A 234 -15.73 -4.93 -4.11
N SER A 235 -16.96 -4.83 -3.55
CA SER A 235 -17.88 -3.78 -3.96
C SER A 235 -17.30 -2.39 -3.64
N PRO A 236 -17.55 -1.36 -4.50
CA PRO A 236 -17.06 0.00 -4.25
C PRO A 236 -17.47 0.55 -2.89
N LEU A 237 -18.69 0.24 -2.42
CA LEU A 237 -19.17 0.66 -1.11
C LEU A 237 -18.36 0.02 0.04
N PHE A 238 -18.02 -1.28 -0.09
CA PHE A 238 -17.20 -1.98 0.90
C PHE A 238 -15.80 -1.35 1.00
N VAL A 239 -15.17 -1.06 -0.13
CA VAL A 239 -13.86 -0.41 -0.19
C VAL A 239 -13.90 0.97 0.45
N GLU A 240 -14.87 1.82 0.07
CA GLU A 240 -15.01 3.17 0.62
C GLU A 240 -15.38 3.14 2.12
N TRP A 241 -16.18 2.18 2.58
CA TRP A 241 -16.46 1.98 4.00
C TRP A 241 -15.16 1.75 4.80
N HIS A 242 -14.34 0.79 4.38
CA HIS A 242 -13.08 0.50 5.06
C HIS A 242 -12.11 1.66 5.02
N LYS A 243 -12.03 2.37 3.89
CA LYS A 243 -11.21 3.57 3.74
C LYS A 243 -11.63 4.70 4.67
N HIS A 244 -12.92 4.97 4.83
CA HIS A 244 -13.42 6.00 5.75
C HIS A 244 -13.26 5.57 7.21
N LYS A 245 -13.53 4.30 7.54
CA LYS A 245 -13.26 3.73 8.87
C LYS A 245 -11.76 3.83 9.21
N GLY A 246 -10.88 3.46 8.28
CA GLY A 246 -9.44 3.56 8.43
C GLY A 246 -8.99 5.00 8.63
N MET A 247 -9.50 5.94 7.84
CA MET A 247 -9.15 7.36 7.96
C MET A 247 -9.61 7.95 9.30
N ALA A 248 -10.82 7.62 9.76
CA ALA A 248 -11.31 8.06 11.07
C ALA A 248 -10.41 7.54 12.20
N ARG A 249 -10.02 6.24 12.17
CA ARG A 249 -9.06 5.65 13.11
C ARG A 249 -7.70 6.36 13.05
N PHE A 250 -7.17 6.59 11.85
CA PHE A 250 -5.89 7.25 11.64
C PHE A 250 -5.85 8.64 12.27
N TYR A 251 -6.91 9.44 12.06
CA TYR A 251 -7.00 10.76 12.68
C TYR A 251 -7.09 10.68 14.20
N GLN A 252 -7.88 9.78 14.75
CA GLN A 252 -7.99 9.58 16.20
C GLN A 252 -6.66 9.13 16.82
N GLN A 253 -5.92 8.27 16.13
CA GLN A 253 -4.68 7.70 16.65
C GLN A 253 -3.54 8.73 16.65
N PHE A 254 -3.37 9.48 15.56
CA PHE A 254 -2.19 10.31 15.36
C PHE A 254 -2.43 11.80 15.60
N PHE A 255 -3.66 12.29 15.53
CA PHE A 255 -3.94 13.74 15.55
C PHE A 255 -4.84 14.22 16.67
N ARG A 256 -5.42 13.31 17.47
CA ARG A 256 -6.36 13.70 18.54
C ARG A 256 -5.76 14.63 19.60
N HIS A 257 -4.45 14.62 19.78
CA HIS A 257 -3.74 15.46 20.76
C HIS A 257 -3.06 16.67 20.11
N GLU A 258 -2.98 16.72 18.78
CA GLU A 258 -2.40 17.83 18.03
C GLU A 258 -3.42 18.93 17.70
N TYR A 259 -4.70 18.61 17.76
CA TYR A 259 -5.80 19.50 17.42
C TYR A 259 -6.84 19.59 18.55
N PRO A 260 -7.53 20.74 18.71
CA PRO A 260 -8.64 20.84 19.65
C PRO A 260 -9.71 19.76 19.42
N TRP A 261 -10.26 19.20 20.48
CA TRP A 261 -11.20 18.09 20.40
C TRP A 261 -12.46 18.38 19.54
N ILE A 262 -12.95 19.63 19.58
CA ILE A 262 -14.09 20.07 18.74
C ILE A 262 -13.73 19.95 17.25
N LEU A 263 -12.51 20.39 16.85
CA LEU A 263 -12.05 20.29 15.48
C LEU A 263 -11.92 18.83 15.06
N MET A 264 -11.39 17.97 15.92
CA MET A 264 -11.30 16.53 15.65
C MET A 264 -12.67 15.88 15.50
N LEU A 265 -13.66 16.27 16.32
CA LEU A 265 -15.04 15.82 16.16
C LEU A 265 -15.59 16.21 14.77
N LEU A 266 -15.41 17.46 14.38
CA LEU A 266 -15.84 17.95 13.05
C LEU A 266 -15.15 17.21 11.90
N VAL A 267 -13.87 16.90 12.02
CA VAL A 267 -13.11 16.11 11.03
C VAL A 267 -13.71 14.70 10.91
N ILE A 268 -13.97 14.02 12.02
CA ILE A 268 -14.55 12.68 12.01
C ILE A 268 -15.98 12.70 11.43
N LEU A 269 -16.79 13.69 11.81
CA LEU A 269 -18.15 13.87 11.24
C LEU A 269 -18.05 14.12 9.72
N ALA A 270 -17.11 14.93 9.24
CA ALA A 270 -16.92 15.19 7.83
C ALA A 270 -16.50 13.92 7.05
N VAL A 271 -15.64 13.07 7.64
CA VAL A 271 -15.27 11.77 7.06
C VAL A 271 -16.53 10.91 6.83
N TRP A 272 -17.37 10.76 7.84
CA TRP A 272 -18.59 9.94 7.74
C TRP A 272 -19.68 10.57 6.86
N ALA A 273 -19.85 11.92 6.93
CA ALA A 273 -20.77 12.64 6.05
C ALA A 273 -20.39 12.46 4.57
N ARG A 274 -19.08 12.50 4.25
CA ARG A 274 -18.61 12.23 2.88
C ARG A 274 -19.00 10.83 2.42
N LEU A 275 -18.81 9.79 3.23
CA LEU A 275 -19.24 8.43 2.88
C LEU A 275 -20.75 8.37 2.63
N PHE A 276 -21.53 8.98 3.51
CA PHE A 276 -23.00 9.03 3.37
C PHE A 276 -23.42 9.69 2.05
N LEU A 277 -22.83 10.84 1.71
CA LEU A 277 -23.13 11.56 0.47
C LEU A 277 -22.69 10.80 -0.79
N MET A 278 -21.64 9.99 -0.70
CA MET A 278 -21.15 9.18 -1.82
C MET A 278 -21.94 7.87 -1.99
N SER A 279 -22.56 7.35 -0.94
CA SER A 279 -23.17 6.02 -0.93
C SER A 279 -24.24 5.80 -2.01
N PRO A 280 -25.16 6.74 -2.33
CA PRO A 280 -26.13 6.54 -3.41
C PRO A 280 -25.47 6.38 -4.78
N TYR A 281 -24.42 7.19 -5.05
CA TYR A 281 -23.67 7.10 -6.30
C TYR A 281 -22.90 5.77 -6.42
N LEU A 282 -22.31 5.29 -5.33
CA LEU A 282 -21.59 4.02 -5.29
C LEU A 282 -22.53 2.83 -5.47
N PHE A 283 -23.75 2.93 -4.94
CA PHE A 283 -24.79 1.91 -5.11
C PHE A 283 -25.21 1.80 -6.58
N LEU A 284 -25.50 2.93 -7.24
CA LEU A 284 -25.89 2.97 -8.65
C LEU A 284 -24.76 2.46 -9.58
N ARG A 285 -23.50 2.74 -9.28
CA ARG A 285 -22.36 2.21 -10.05
C ARG A 285 -22.20 0.69 -9.95
N ARG A 286 -22.56 0.10 -8.82
CA ARG A 286 -22.56 -1.36 -8.67
C ARG A 286 -23.47 -2.05 -9.67
N GLU A 287 -24.63 -1.48 -9.95
CA GLU A 287 -25.59 -2.01 -10.93
C GLU A 287 -25.11 -1.91 -12.38
N GLN A 288 -24.21 -0.96 -12.68
CA GLN A 288 -23.67 -0.72 -14.02
C GLN A 288 -22.38 -1.48 -14.34
N GLY A 289 -21.81 -2.26 -13.38
CA GLY A 289 -20.56 -3.02 -13.58
C GLY A 289 -19.29 -2.17 -13.83
N ILE A 290 -19.33 -0.86 -13.55
CA ILE A 290 -18.23 0.07 -13.82
C ILE A 290 -17.31 0.15 -12.58
N HIS A 291 -16.09 -0.38 -12.69
CA HIS A 291 -15.05 -0.25 -11.67
C HIS A 291 -14.56 1.20 -11.56
N PRO A 292 -14.42 1.76 -10.33
CA PRO A 292 -14.07 3.18 -10.11
C PRO A 292 -12.64 3.58 -10.50
N ASP A 293 -11.76 2.62 -10.76
CA ASP A 293 -10.32 2.87 -10.98
C ASP A 293 -9.91 3.03 -12.45
N MET A 294 -10.87 3.14 -13.38
CA MET A 294 -10.58 3.34 -14.81
C MET A 294 -10.64 4.82 -15.26
N ARG A 295 -10.43 5.79 -14.36
CA ARG A 295 -10.23 7.21 -14.73
C ARG A 295 -9.08 7.85 -13.97
#